data_fd5af3d10b51bd7e7e85e1482925632c
#
_entry.id   fd5af3d10b51bd7e7e85e1482925632c
#
_cell.length_a   1.000
_cell.length_b   1.000
_cell.length_c   1.000
_cell.angle_alpha   90.00
_cell.angle_beta   90.00
_cell.angle_gamma   90.00
#
_symmetry.space_group_name_H-M   'P 1'
#
loop_
_entity.id
_entity.type
_entity.pdbx_description
1 polymer ?
#
loop_
_entity_poly.entity_id
_entity_poly.type
_entity_poly.pdbx_seq_one_letter_code
_entity_poly.pdbx_strand_id
1 'polypeptide(L)'
;VEGDSLKSKAEFLVGSGVESAWGKNVPDLEMKEMEEMTSLGTGYFLTTPIFDVDQFAKFIKRIDTFQVPVIAEVMILRTAGMGRFLNRHLKSGLVPEWIIQKLAQAPDKQKASTEIFADIVAGLKDLCQGVHIITIGGEEKLKYYLDAAKLK
;
A
#
# COMPACT_ATOMS: atom_id res chain seq x y z
N VAL A 1 -21.18 -4.38 -33.93
CA VAL A 1 -21.82 -5.23 -32.91
C VAL A 1 -22.54 -4.27 -31.98
N GLU A 2 -23.85 -4.13 -32.12
CA GLU A 2 -24.69 -3.43 -31.15
C GLU A 2 -24.69 -4.29 -29.88
N GLY A 3 -24.10 -3.76 -28.81
CA GLY A 3 -24.18 -4.41 -27.50
C GLY A 3 -25.57 -4.20 -26.92
N ASP A 4 -26.14 -5.26 -26.36
CA ASP A 4 -27.40 -5.15 -25.61
C ASP A 4 -27.22 -4.15 -24.46
N SER A 5 -28.16 -3.21 -24.33
CA SER A 5 -28.15 -2.29 -23.20
C SER A 5 -28.44 -3.05 -21.91
N LEU A 6 -27.68 -2.77 -20.86
CA LEU A 6 -27.92 -3.34 -19.55
C LEU A 6 -29.34 -2.97 -19.08
N LYS A 7 -30.07 -3.95 -18.54
CA LYS A 7 -31.43 -3.77 -18.03
C LYS A 7 -31.50 -2.87 -16.79
N SER A 8 -30.36 -2.63 -16.13
CA SER A 8 -30.21 -1.70 -15.03
C SER A 8 -28.84 -0.99 -15.13
N LYS A 9 -28.79 0.27 -14.67
CA LYS A 9 -27.53 1.00 -14.55
C LYS A 9 -26.66 0.33 -13.48
N ALA A 10 -25.46 -0.10 -13.86
CA ALA A 10 -24.49 -0.58 -12.87
C ALA A 10 -23.86 0.64 -12.17
N GLU A 11 -23.84 0.60 -10.85
CA GLU A 11 -23.13 1.57 -10.02
C GLU A 11 -21.83 0.92 -9.56
N PHE A 12 -20.69 1.50 -9.96
CA PHE A 12 -19.36 1.03 -9.55
C PHE A 12 -18.70 2.07 -8.66
N LEU A 13 -18.05 1.62 -7.60
CA LEU A 13 -17.07 2.41 -6.88
C LEU A 13 -15.73 2.28 -7.62
N VAL A 14 -15.27 3.36 -8.23
CA VAL A 14 -14.03 3.39 -9.01
C VAL A 14 -12.89 3.90 -8.15
N GLY A 15 -11.79 3.15 -8.07
CA GLY A 15 -10.55 3.58 -7.42
C GLY A 15 -9.45 3.85 -8.44
N SER A 16 -8.49 4.69 -8.07
CA SER A 16 -7.31 5.00 -8.88
C SER A 16 -6.04 4.65 -8.13
N GLY A 17 -5.07 4.05 -8.83
CA GLY A 17 -3.74 3.79 -8.28
C GLY A 17 -2.90 5.07 -8.19
N VAL A 18 -2.13 5.23 -7.11
CA VAL A 18 -1.24 6.37 -6.91
C VAL A 18 0.12 5.93 -6.36
N GLU A 19 1.19 6.59 -6.79
CA GLU A 19 2.53 6.33 -6.30
C GLU A 19 2.79 7.09 -4.98
N SER A 20 2.83 6.36 -3.88
CA SER A 20 2.99 6.93 -2.53
C SER A 20 4.44 7.06 -2.05
N ALA A 21 5.39 6.43 -2.75
CA ALA A 21 6.81 6.42 -2.34
C ALA A 21 7.54 7.76 -2.54
N TRP A 22 6.88 8.79 -3.09
CA TRP A 22 7.43 10.13 -3.22
C TRP A 22 7.51 10.89 -1.88
N GLY A 23 6.72 10.51 -0.87
CA GLY A 23 6.60 11.24 0.38
C GLY A 23 6.19 12.70 0.14
N LYS A 24 6.96 13.66 0.63
CA LYS A 24 6.69 15.09 0.40
C LYS A 24 7.03 15.60 -1.01
N ASN A 25 7.77 14.82 -1.79
CA ASN A 25 8.30 15.22 -3.11
C ASN A 25 7.43 14.69 -4.25
N VAL A 26 6.10 14.64 -4.07
CA VAL A 26 5.17 14.25 -5.13
C VAL A 26 5.38 15.18 -6.32
N PRO A 27 5.67 14.67 -7.54
CA PRO A 27 5.82 15.50 -8.72
C PRO A 27 4.55 16.28 -9.03
N ASP A 28 4.68 17.48 -9.60
CA ASP A 28 3.52 18.30 -10.00
C ASP A 28 2.65 17.59 -11.05
N LEU A 29 3.25 16.74 -11.88
CA LEU A 29 2.49 15.93 -12.84
C LEU A 29 1.57 14.93 -12.12
N GLU A 30 2.09 14.20 -11.15
CA GLU A 30 1.31 13.26 -10.32
C GLU A 30 0.16 13.98 -9.59
N MET A 31 0.44 15.16 -9.04
CA MET A 31 -0.59 15.98 -8.38
C MET A 31 -1.71 16.38 -9.34
N LYS A 32 -1.38 16.75 -10.59
CA LYS A 32 -2.37 17.07 -11.62
C LYS A 32 -3.17 15.84 -12.03
N GLU A 33 -2.55 14.69 -12.20
CA GLU A 33 -3.22 13.43 -12.51
C GLU A 33 -4.20 13.05 -11.40
N MET A 34 -3.80 13.19 -10.12
CA MET A 34 -4.69 12.95 -8.98
C MET A 34 -5.87 13.92 -8.93
N GLU A 35 -5.65 15.21 -9.26
CA GLU A 35 -6.71 16.21 -9.37
C GLU A 35 -7.70 15.86 -10.47
N GLU A 36 -7.22 15.45 -11.63
CA GLU A 36 -8.05 14.99 -12.75
C GLU A 36 -8.86 13.74 -12.37
N MET A 37 -8.23 12.72 -11.79
CA MET A 37 -8.91 11.51 -11.30
C MET A 37 -10.01 11.86 -10.29
N THR A 38 -9.73 12.80 -9.38
CA THR A 38 -10.71 13.29 -8.40
C THR A 38 -11.89 13.95 -9.08
N SER A 39 -11.64 14.81 -10.07
CA SER A 39 -12.68 15.49 -10.84
C SER A 39 -13.56 14.53 -11.66
N LEU A 40 -13.01 13.41 -12.09
CA LEU A 40 -13.70 12.32 -12.80
C LEU A 40 -14.49 11.39 -11.87
N GLY A 41 -14.43 11.59 -10.55
CA GLY A 41 -15.24 10.87 -9.56
C GLY A 41 -14.56 9.64 -8.99
N THR A 42 -13.24 9.63 -8.87
CA THR A 42 -12.51 8.60 -8.10
C THR A 42 -13.05 8.52 -6.68
N GLY A 43 -13.49 7.35 -6.28
CA GLY A 43 -14.05 7.09 -4.96
C GLY A 43 -13.01 6.77 -3.88
N TYR A 44 -11.82 6.32 -4.27
CA TYR A 44 -10.67 6.10 -3.39
C TYR A 44 -9.36 6.04 -4.17
N PHE A 45 -8.26 6.35 -3.49
CA PHE A 45 -6.91 6.09 -3.99
C PHE A 45 -6.36 4.79 -3.40
N LEU A 46 -5.73 3.96 -4.24
CA LEU A 46 -4.96 2.79 -3.82
C LEU A 46 -3.47 3.09 -4.02
N THR A 47 -2.68 2.98 -2.96
CA THR A 47 -1.25 3.31 -3.03
C THR A 47 -0.41 2.16 -3.58
N THR A 48 0.85 2.44 -3.93
CA THR A 48 1.89 1.40 -4.03
C THR A 48 2.26 0.86 -2.66
N PRO A 49 2.92 -0.33 -2.57
CA PRO A 49 3.29 -0.94 -1.29
C PRO A 49 4.09 -0.02 -0.38
N ILE A 50 3.64 0.11 0.88
CA ILE A 50 4.24 0.99 1.88
C ILE A 50 5.14 0.18 2.80
N PHE A 51 6.39 0.64 2.93
CA PHE A 51 7.39 0.10 3.85
C PHE A 51 7.97 1.17 4.78
N ASP A 52 7.72 2.45 4.49
CA ASP A 52 8.16 3.60 5.27
C ASP A 52 6.95 4.47 5.64
N VAL A 53 6.51 4.31 6.89
CA VAL A 53 5.33 5.02 7.42
C VAL A 53 5.55 6.53 7.49
N ASP A 54 6.78 6.98 7.78
CA ASP A 54 7.09 8.41 7.88
C ASP A 54 7.04 9.08 6.49
N GLN A 55 7.50 8.39 5.45
CA GLN A 55 7.33 8.87 4.08
C GLN A 55 5.86 8.91 3.68
N PHE A 56 5.11 7.87 4.02
CA PHE A 56 3.69 7.82 3.75
C PHE A 56 2.93 8.95 4.46
N ALA A 57 3.23 9.24 5.73
CA ALA A 57 2.63 10.36 6.45
C ALA A 57 2.87 11.72 5.76
N LYS A 58 4.04 11.91 5.15
CA LYS A 58 4.35 13.12 4.37
C LYS A 58 3.57 13.16 3.07
N PHE A 59 3.38 12.01 2.41
CA PHE A 59 2.55 11.89 1.22
C PHE A 59 1.09 12.23 1.53
N ILE A 60 0.49 11.63 2.56
CA ILE A 60 -0.90 11.91 2.98
C ILE A 60 -1.13 13.41 3.22
N LYS A 61 -0.22 14.07 3.95
CA LYS A 61 -0.31 15.53 4.16
C LYS A 61 -0.29 16.33 2.86
N ARG A 62 0.38 15.84 1.82
CA ARG A 62 0.48 16.52 0.53
C ARG A 62 -0.81 16.39 -0.28
N ILE A 63 -1.53 15.28 -0.14
CA ILE A 63 -2.74 14.98 -0.92
C ILE A 63 -4.06 15.23 -0.15
N ASP A 64 -3.98 15.68 1.10
CA ASP A 64 -5.15 15.91 1.97
C ASP A 64 -6.20 16.85 1.36
N THR A 65 -5.77 17.75 0.48
CA THR A 65 -6.66 18.68 -0.23
C THR A 65 -7.68 17.99 -1.15
N PHE A 66 -7.41 16.76 -1.60
CA PHE A 66 -8.31 16.04 -2.50
C PHE A 66 -9.53 15.47 -1.78
N GLN A 67 -9.46 15.28 -0.45
CA GLN A 67 -10.54 14.71 0.37
C GLN A 67 -11.07 13.36 -0.16
N VAL A 68 -10.22 12.61 -0.84
CA VAL A 68 -10.51 11.27 -1.36
C VAL A 68 -9.95 10.23 -0.39
N PRO A 69 -10.73 9.22 0.02
CA PRO A 69 -10.26 8.13 0.87
C PRO A 69 -9.02 7.44 0.29
N VAL A 70 -8.07 7.08 1.16
CA VAL A 70 -6.85 6.37 0.78
C VAL A 70 -6.86 4.97 1.37
N ILE A 71 -6.65 3.98 0.52
CA ILE A 71 -6.39 2.59 0.89
C ILE A 71 -4.90 2.33 0.74
N ALA A 72 -4.23 2.09 1.86
CA ALA A 72 -2.80 1.85 1.90
C ALA A 72 -2.49 0.40 1.50
N GLU A 73 -1.61 0.19 0.52
CA GLU A 73 -1.16 -1.14 0.16
C GLU A 73 -0.04 -1.60 1.09
N VAL A 74 -0.19 -2.78 1.69
CA VAL A 74 0.81 -3.38 2.59
C VAL A 74 1.18 -4.77 2.08
N MET A 75 2.44 -4.96 1.77
CA MET A 75 2.95 -6.24 1.27
C MET A 75 3.63 -7.03 2.38
N ILE A 76 3.28 -8.30 2.52
CA ILE A 76 3.93 -9.21 3.47
C ILE A 76 5.29 -9.65 2.92
N LEU A 77 6.37 -9.17 3.55
CA LEU A 77 7.74 -9.59 3.22
C LEU A 77 8.16 -10.76 4.11
N ARG A 78 8.20 -11.96 3.54
CA ARG A 78 8.60 -13.17 4.27
C ARG A 78 10.11 -13.40 4.33
N THR A 79 10.86 -12.83 3.40
CA THR A 79 12.30 -13.03 3.32
C THR A 79 13.03 -11.76 2.88
N ALA A 80 14.29 -11.64 3.27
CA ALA A 80 15.19 -10.59 2.77
C ALA A 80 15.36 -10.63 1.25
N GLY A 81 15.26 -11.83 0.64
CA GLY A 81 15.31 -12.00 -0.81
C GLY A 81 14.18 -11.29 -1.53
N MET A 82 12.95 -11.34 -0.99
CA MET A 82 11.81 -10.60 -1.53
C MET A 82 12.08 -9.09 -1.51
N GLY A 83 12.56 -8.53 -0.40
CA GLY A 83 12.87 -7.10 -0.31
C GLY A 83 13.95 -6.66 -1.32
N ARG A 84 15.00 -7.45 -1.47
CA ARG A 84 16.04 -7.18 -2.49
C ARG A 84 15.51 -7.29 -3.91
N PHE A 85 14.62 -8.24 -4.17
CA PHE A 85 13.96 -8.39 -5.47
C PHE A 85 13.12 -7.16 -5.81
N LEU A 86 12.30 -6.67 -4.88
CA LEU A 86 11.49 -5.46 -5.06
C LEU A 86 12.38 -4.24 -5.35
N ASN A 87 13.45 -4.05 -4.57
CA ASN A 87 14.39 -2.95 -4.78
C ASN A 87 15.11 -3.01 -6.12
N ARG A 88 15.33 -4.21 -6.66
CA ARG A 88 16.00 -4.38 -7.97
C ARG A 88 15.06 -4.19 -9.15
N HIS A 89 13.82 -4.67 -9.05
CA HIS A 89 12.93 -4.83 -10.21
C HIS A 89 11.76 -3.84 -10.24
N LEU A 90 11.36 -3.27 -9.09
CA LEU A 90 10.30 -2.27 -9.05
C LEU A 90 10.88 -0.86 -8.88
N LYS A 91 11.44 -0.57 -7.71
CA LYS A 91 11.99 0.74 -7.40
C LYS A 91 13.14 0.62 -6.41
N SER A 92 14.29 1.19 -6.73
CA SER A 92 15.43 1.22 -5.82
C SER A 92 15.06 1.93 -4.51
N GLY A 93 15.35 1.27 -3.38
CA GLY A 93 15.05 1.82 -2.05
C GLY A 93 13.57 1.76 -1.63
N LEU A 94 12.72 1.06 -2.37
CA LEU A 94 11.32 0.85 -2.00
C LEU A 94 11.21 0.18 -0.62
N VAL A 95 11.97 -0.90 -0.42
CA VAL A 95 12.08 -1.58 0.88
C VAL A 95 13.30 -1.04 1.60
N PRO A 96 13.14 -0.40 2.78
CA PRO A 96 14.24 0.09 3.58
C PRO A 96 15.24 -1.00 3.97
N GLU A 97 16.52 -0.67 3.98
CA GLU A 97 17.59 -1.64 4.26
C GLU A 97 17.46 -2.28 5.64
N TRP A 98 16.97 -1.55 6.65
CA TRP A 98 16.77 -2.12 7.98
C TRP A 98 15.76 -3.28 8.00
N ILE A 99 14.72 -3.25 7.14
CA ILE A 99 13.75 -4.35 6.98
C ILE A 99 14.46 -5.58 6.39
N ILE A 100 15.25 -5.35 5.34
CA ILE A 100 16.01 -6.42 4.68
C ILE A 100 16.98 -7.07 5.66
N GLN A 101 17.70 -6.28 6.46
CA GLN A 101 18.63 -6.76 7.48
C GLN A 101 17.92 -7.50 8.62
N LYS A 102 16.81 -6.96 9.14
CA LYS A 102 16.00 -7.62 10.16
C LYS A 102 15.56 -9.02 9.70
N LEU A 103 15.06 -9.13 8.46
CA LEU A 103 14.67 -10.42 7.87
C LEU A 103 15.86 -11.35 7.59
N ALA A 104 17.02 -10.82 7.20
CA ALA A 104 18.20 -11.63 6.91
C ALA A 104 18.78 -12.27 8.18
N GLN A 105 18.83 -11.50 9.27
CA GLN A 105 19.49 -11.89 10.53
C GLN A 105 18.56 -12.62 11.51
N ALA A 106 17.25 -12.55 11.31
CA ALA A 106 16.30 -13.16 12.23
C ALA A 106 16.46 -14.69 12.29
N PRO A 107 16.58 -15.28 13.50
CA PRO A 107 16.55 -16.72 13.67
C PRO A 107 15.18 -17.32 13.33
N ASP A 108 14.11 -16.59 13.63
CA ASP A 108 12.73 -16.89 13.23
C ASP A 108 12.24 -15.83 12.24
N LYS A 109 12.28 -16.18 10.96
CA LYS A 109 11.88 -15.28 9.87
C LYS A 109 10.38 -15.03 9.84
N GLN A 110 9.56 -16.01 10.26
CA GLN A 110 8.11 -15.84 10.32
C GLN A 110 7.75 -14.79 11.37
N LYS A 111 8.34 -14.88 12.55
CA LYS A 111 8.15 -13.92 13.63
C LYS A 111 8.57 -12.51 13.20
N ALA A 112 9.79 -12.37 12.65
CA ALA A 112 10.30 -11.08 12.21
C ALA A 112 9.43 -10.46 11.11
N SER A 113 8.96 -11.25 10.14
CA SER A 113 8.06 -10.81 9.08
C SER A 113 6.71 -10.34 9.67
N THR A 114 6.17 -11.08 10.63
CA THR A 114 4.90 -10.74 11.28
C THR A 114 5.02 -9.45 12.10
N GLU A 115 6.12 -9.25 12.82
CA GLU A 115 6.39 -8.01 13.56
C GLU A 115 6.49 -6.81 12.62
N ILE A 116 7.26 -6.91 11.52
CA ILE A 116 7.40 -5.83 10.53
C ILE A 116 6.03 -5.45 9.96
N PHE A 117 5.23 -6.44 9.57
CA PHE A 117 3.89 -6.19 9.04
C PHE A 117 3.00 -5.48 10.08
N ALA A 118 2.98 -5.97 11.32
CA ALA A 118 2.19 -5.39 12.41
C ALA A 118 2.61 -3.95 12.73
N ASP A 119 3.91 -3.66 12.75
CA ASP A 119 4.47 -2.32 13.00
C ASP A 119 4.03 -1.34 11.88
N ILE A 120 4.12 -1.76 10.60
CA ILE A 120 3.66 -0.95 9.48
C ILE A 120 2.17 -0.67 9.59
N VAL A 121 1.33 -1.69 9.76
CA VAL A 121 -0.12 -1.53 9.87
C VAL A 121 -0.51 -0.64 11.06
N ALA A 122 0.15 -0.79 12.20
CA ALA A 122 -0.07 0.06 13.36
C ALA A 122 0.24 1.54 13.06
N GLY A 123 1.31 1.80 12.33
CA GLY A 123 1.68 3.16 11.92
C GLY A 123 0.76 3.79 10.88
N LEU A 124 0.03 2.98 10.10
CA LEU A 124 -0.90 3.45 9.07
C LEU A 124 -2.31 3.78 9.62
N LYS A 125 -2.64 3.31 10.82
CA LYS A 125 -4.01 3.32 11.37
C LYS A 125 -4.70 4.67 11.32
N ASP A 126 -3.98 5.75 11.60
CA ASP A 126 -4.54 7.10 11.65
C ASP A 126 -4.19 7.93 10.39
N LEU A 127 -3.59 7.29 9.38
CA LEU A 127 -3.13 7.94 8.15
C LEU A 127 -4.00 7.63 6.93
N CYS A 128 -4.78 6.54 6.97
CA CYS A 128 -5.60 6.10 5.83
C CYS A 128 -6.89 5.44 6.30
N GLN A 129 -7.81 5.23 5.38
CA GLN A 129 -9.15 4.68 5.69
C GLN A 129 -9.19 3.16 5.66
N GLY A 130 -8.16 2.52 5.14
CA GLY A 130 -8.07 1.07 5.12
C GLY A 130 -6.74 0.57 4.59
N VAL A 131 -6.54 -0.74 4.66
CA VAL A 131 -5.34 -1.41 4.12
C VAL A 131 -5.73 -2.48 3.11
N HIS A 132 -5.00 -2.54 2.01
CA HIS A 132 -5.01 -3.63 1.05
C HIS A 132 -3.78 -4.49 1.26
N ILE A 133 -3.97 -5.77 1.58
CA ILE A 133 -2.87 -6.67 1.94
C ILE A 133 -2.48 -7.51 0.73
N ILE A 134 -1.21 -7.40 0.31
CA ILE A 134 -0.64 -8.25 -0.73
C ILE A 134 0.10 -9.42 -0.09
N THR A 135 -0.35 -10.62 -0.42
CA THR A 135 0.38 -11.86 -0.13
C THR A 135 1.00 -12.39 -1.43
N ILE A 136 2.25 -12.81 -1.39
CA ILE A 136 2.90 -13.49 -2.51
C ILE A 136 3.18 -14.92 -2.05
N GLY A 137 2.15 -15.78 -2.13
CA GLY A 137 2.14 -17.12 -1.54
C GLY A 137 2.10 -17.08 0.00
N GLY A 138 1.76 -18.17 0.63
CA GLY A 138 1.68 -18.28 2.11
C GLY A 138 0.38 -17.70 2.67
N GLU A 139 -0.68 -17.65 1.86
CA GLU A 139 -2.01 -17.18 2.24
C GLU A 139 -2.57 -17.94 3.44
N GLU A 140 -2.17 -19.21 3.61
CA GLU A 140 -2.53 -20.05 4.76
C GLU A 140 -2.03 -19.48 6.09
N LYS A 141 -1.03 -18.58 6.05
CA LYS A 141 -0.48 -17.89 7.22
C LYS A 141 -1.05 -16.50 7.44
N LEU A 142 -1.94 -16.02 6.57
CA LEU A 142 -2.49 -14.66 6.65
C LEU A 142 -3.10 -14.38 8.03
N LYS A 143 -3.75 -15.36 8.64
CA LYS A 143 -4.31 -15.23 9.98
C LYS A 143 -3.30 -14.77 11.02
N TYR A 144 -2.05 -15.27 11.00
CA TYR A 144 -1.01 -14.86 11.96
C TYR A 144 -0.66 -13.37 11.82
N TYR A 145 -0.64 -12.86 10.59
CA TYR A 145 -0.38 -11.45 10.32
C TYR A 145 -1.54 -10.56 10.77
N LEU A 146 -2.77 -10.98 10.48
CA LEU A 146 -3.97 -10.24 10.89
C LEU A 146 -4.10 -10.17 12.42
N ASP A 147 -3.90 -11.30 13.11
CA ASP A 147 -3.95 -11.37 14.57
C ASP A 147 -2.88 -10.45 15.20
N ALA A 148 -1.65 -10.47 14.68
CA ALA A 148 -0.55 -9.63 15.17
C ALA A 148 -0.81 -8.13 14.95
N ALA A 149 -1.39 -7.77 13.80
CA ALA A 149 -1.77 -6.38 13.48
C ALA A 149 -3.09 -5.95 14.13
N LYS A 150 -3.77 -6.84 14.87
CA LYS A 150 -5.10 -6.61 15.50
C LYS A 150 -6.17 -6.20 14.48
N LEU A 151 -6.04 -6.70 13.25
CA LEU A 151 -7.06 -6.57 12.22
C LEU A 151 -8.12 -7.67 12.41
N LYS A 152 -9.41 -7.32 12.22
CA LYS A 152 -10.55 -8.22 12.34
C LYS A 152 -11.17 -8.47 10.98
#